data_31b487a6c25fa784b01463ff59c03194
#
_entry.id   31b487a6c25fa784b01463ff59c03194
#
_cell.length_a   1.000
_cell.length_b   1.000
_cell.length_c   1.000
_cell.angle_alpha   90.00
_cell.angle_beta   90.00
_cell.angle_gamma   90.00
#
_symmetry.space_group_name_H-M   'P 1'
#
loop_
_entity.id
_entity.type
_entity.pdbx_description
1 polymer ?
#
loop_
_entity_poly.entity_id
_entity_poly.type
_entity_poly.pdbx_seq_one_letter_code
_entity_poly.pdbx_strand_id
1 'polypeptide(L)'
;MEDFLIIIRHTPTWVWVLLAYLIYAGIKARQPRQQSLLRLLILPIVFLYWGASSILHTLAIREAAIAGFLLALVVGVILGWMLGKNAGVYRADIQRFERSGSSVPLVLMLLTFCLRFYFSVQLAWFPGLADNLVFCALSGVVGGITGGIFSGITLRLLNQMRAPHTASR
;
A
#
# COMPACT_ATOMS: atom_id res chain seq x y z
N MET A 1 23.33 19.73 0.50
CA MET A 1 22.42 20.15 -0.59
C MET A 1 22.81 19.50 -1.91
N GLU A 2 24.08 19.26 -2.15
CA GLU A 2 24.56 18.64 -3.41
C GLU A 2 24.05 17.20 -3.60
N ASP A 3 24.06 16.39 -2.55
CA ASP A 3 23.56 15.00 -2.60
C ASP A 3 22.10 14.90 -3.01
N PHE A 4 21.25 15.85 -2.58
CA PHE A 4 19.84 15.90 -2.96
C PHE A 4 19.65 16.20 -4.44
N LEU A 5 20.46 17.09 -5.00
CA LEU A 5 20.42 17.40 -6.43
C LEU A 5 20.92 16.23 -7.29
N ILE A 6 21.89 15.47 -6.78
CA ILE A 6 22.39 14.26 -7.44
C ILE A 6 21.27 13.19 -7.49
N ILE A 7 20.56 12.97 -6.40
CA ILE A 7 19.42 12.03 -6.34
C ILE A 7 18.35 12.44 -7.36
N ILE A 8 17.98 13.72 -7.40
CA ILE A 8 16.97 14.22 -8.33
C ILE A 8 17.38 13.99 -9.78
N ARG A 9 18.62 14.28 -10.13
CA ARG A 9 19.13 14.13 -11.51
C ARG A 9 19.22 12.69 -11.98
N HIS A 10 19.51 11.75 -11.05
CA HIS A 10 19.62 10.32 -11.36
C HIS A 10 18.29 9.58 -11.19
N THR A 11 17.24 10.25 -10.69
CA THR A 11 15.93 9.63 -10.56
C THR A 11 15.25 9.56 -11.93
N PRO A 12 14.88 8.35 -12.42
CA PRO A 12 14.20 8.20 -13.69
C PRO A 12 12.91 9.00 -13.76
N THR A 13 12.61 9.59 -14.92
CA THR A 13 11.43 10.44 -15.13
C THR A 13 10.10 9.76 -14.75
N TRP A 14 10.00 8.44 -14.93
CA TRP A 14 8.80 7.68 -14.59
C TRP A 14 8.45 7.74 -13.09
N VAL A 15 9.45 7.91 -12.21
CA VAL A 15 9.25 8.05 -10.76
C VAL A 15 8.47 9.32 -10.43
N TRP A 16 8.79 10.42 -11.12
CA TRP A 16 8.08 11.69 -10.97
C TRP A 16 6.65 11.62 -11.50
N VAL A 17 6.46 10.94 -12.62
CA VAL A 17 5.12 10.70 -13.19
C VAL A 17 4.30 9.84 -12.22
N LEU A 18 4.89 8.80 -11.65
CA LEU A 18 4.25 7.95 -10.66
C LEU A 18 3.86 8.75 -9.40
N LEU A 19 4.77 9.58 -8.89
CA LEU A 19 4.49 10.44 -7.73
C LEU A 19 3.33 11.40 -8.01
N ALA A 20 3.35 12.08 -9.16
CA ALA A 20 2.26 12.97 -9.56
C ALA A 20 0.91 12.22 -9.67
N TYR A 21 0.93 11.01 -10.23
CA TYR A 21 -0.25 10.15 -10.29
C TYR A 21 -0.75 9.73 -8.89
N LEU A 22 0.16 9.36 -7.97
CA LEU A 22 -0.21 8.99 -6.60
C LEU A 22 -0.84 10.17 -5.85
N ILE A 23 -0.29 11.38 -6.01
CA ILE A 23 -0.86 12.60 -5.42
C ILE A 23 -2.26 12.85 -6.01
N TYR A 24 -2.41 12.81 -7.32
CA TYR A 24 -3.71 12.98 -7.98
C TYR A 24 -4.74 11.94 -7.52
N ALA A 25 -4.37 10.66 -7.54
CA ALA A 25 -5.23 9.56 -7.10
C ALA A 25 -5.61 9.68 -5.62
N GLY A 26 -4.65 10.10 -4.78
CA GLY A 26 -4.84 10.31 -3.36
C GLY A 26 -5.76 11.50 -3.05
N ILE A 27 -5.60 12.63 -3.75
CA ILE A 27 -6.50 13.78 -3.61
C ILE A 27 -7.92 13.38 -4.03
N LYS A 28 -8.06 12.64 -5.13
CA LYS A 28 -9.34 12.13 -5.59
C LYS A 28 -9.97 11.15 -4.60
N ALA A 29 -9.17 10.44 -3.81
CA ALA A 29 -9.65 9.52 -2.77
C ALA A 29 -10.27 10.24 -1.56
N ARG A 30 -10.04 11.54 -1.40
CA ARG A 30 -10.66 12.38 -0.34
C ARG A 30 -12.12 12.73 -0.63
N GLN A 31 -12.55 12.60 -1.87
CA GLN A 31 -13.95 12.86 -2.23
C GLN A 31 -14.81 11.62 -2.01
N PRO A 32 -16.03 11.77 -1.47
CA PRO A 32 -16.99 10.67 -1.40
C PRO A 32 -17.25 10.15 -2.82
N ARG A 33 -17.18 8.85 -2.98
CA ARG A 33 -17.39 8.24 -4.30
C ARG A 33 -17.92 6.81 -4.22
N GLN A 34 -18.69 6.46 -5.23
CA GLN A 34 -19.11 5.09 -5.43
C GLN A 34 -18.03 4.29 -6.14
N GLN A 35 -17.69 3.13 -5.63
CA GLN A 35 -16.71 2.23 -6.22
C GLN A 35 -17.30 0.85 -6.48
N SER A 36 -16.93 0.28 -7.62
CA SER A 36 -17.21 -1.13 -7.90
C SER A 36 -16.21 -2.02 -7.14
N LEU A 37 -16.59 -3.26 -6.92
CA LEU A 37 -15.77 -4.27 -6.24
C LEU A 37 -14.39 -4.44 -6.90
N LEU A 38 -14.33 -4.44 -8.24
CA LEU A 38 -13.07 -4.54 -8.98
C LEU A 38 -12.09 -3.41 -8.62
N ARG A 39 -12.57 -2.17 -8.56
CA ARG A 39 -11.72 -1.01 -8.19
C ARG A 39 -11.24 -1.08 -6.75
N LEU A 40 -12.01 -1.70 -5.87
CA LEU A 40 -11.63 -1.89 -4.48
C LEU A 40 -10.46 -2.88 -4.34
N LEU A 41 -10.42 -3.92 -5.18
CA LEU A 41 -9.40 -4.98 -5.16
C LEU A 41 -8.08 -4.57 -5.85
N ILE A 42 -8.10 -3.59 -6.75
CA ILE A 42 -6.89 -3.19 -7.50
C ILE A 42 -5.77 -2.75 -6.56
N LEU A 43 -6.06 -1.89 -5.58
CA LEU A 43 -5.03 -1.36 -4.68
C LEU A 43 -4.31 -2.45 -3.88
N PRO A 44 -5.01 -3.32 -3.12
CA PRO A 44 -4.32 -4.39 -2.40
C PRO A 44 -3.54 -5.32 -3.33
N ILE A 45 -4.08 -5.70 -4.49
CA ILE A 45 -3.39 -6.57 -5.44
C ILE A 45 -2.10 -5.93 -5.94
N VAL A 46 -2.14 -4.66 -6.35
CA VAL A 46 -0.96 -3.93 -6.84
C VAL A 46 0.12 -3.84 -5.77
N PHE A 47 -0.24 -3.48 -4.53
CA PHE A 47 0.74 -3.34 -3.46
C PHE A 47 1.32 -4.69 -3.01
N LEU A 48 0.51 -5.76 -2.97
CA LEU A 48 0.99 -7.11 -2.68
C LEU A 48 1.93 -7.63 -3.77
N TYR A 49 1.55 -7.47 -5.04
CA TYR A 49 2.39 -7.84 -6.17
C TYR A 49 3.72 -7.08 -6.16
N TRP A 50 3.67 -5.77 -5.97
CA TRP A 50 4.87 -4.94 -5.94
C TRP A 50 5.76 -5.29 -4.74
N GLY A 51 5.17 -5.55 -3.56
CA GLY A 51 5.87 -6.01 -2.38
C GLY A 51 6.61 -7.33 -2.63
N ALA A 52 5.90 -8.32 -3.14
CA ALA A 52 6.47 -9.64 -3.45
C ALA A 52 7.54 -9.57 -4.55
N SER A 53 7.29 -8.84 -5.63
CA SER A 53 8.23 -8.67 -6.75
C SER A 53 9.55 -8.05 -6.28
N SER A 54 9.50 -7.04 -5.42
CA SER A 54 10.72 -6.42 -4.87
C SER A 54 11.58 -7.41 -4.07
N ILE A 55 10.96 -8.30 -3.31
CA ILE A 55 11.68 -9.33 -2.53
C ILE A 55 12.39 -10.31 -3.47
N LEU A 56 11.70 -10.73 -4.53
CA LEU A 56 12.23 -11.77 -5.44
C LEU A 56 13.39 -11.28 -6.31
N HIS A 57 13.39 -10.00 -6.68
CA HIS A 57 14.32 -9.47 -7.69
C HIS A 57 15.45 -8.59 -7.14
N THR A 58 15.32 -8.09 -5.90
CA THR A 58 16.22 -7.02 -5.43
C THR A 58 17.07 -7.43 -4.22
N LEU A 59 16.64 -8.40 -3.44
CA LEU A 59 17.26 -8.75 -2.15
C LEU A 59 17.96 -10.12 -2.21
N ALA A 60 19.15 -10.21 -1.63
CA ALA A 60 19.90 -11.46 -1.57
C ALA A 60 19.35 -12.38 -0.46
N ILE A 61 19.07 -11.85 0.73
CA ILE A 61 18.49 -12.61 1.85
C ILE A 61 16.95 -12.58 1.76
N ARG A 62 16.42 -13.39 0.85
CA ARG A 62 14.98 -13.46 0.58
C ARG A 62 14.17 -13.94 1.78
N GLU A 63 14.71 -14.88 2.57
CA GLU A 63 14.02 -15.45 3.72
C GLU A 63 13.70 -14.39 4.78
N ALA A 64 14.66 -13.52 5.11
CA ALA A 64 14.45 -12.42 6.06
C ALA A 64 13.43 -11.40 5.52
N ALA A 65 13.48 -11.09 4.23
CA ALA A 65 12.54 -10.19 3.59
C ALA A 65 11.11 -10.78 3.54
N ILE A 66 10.97 -12.07 3.25
CA ILE A 66 9.69 -12.78 3.26
C ILE A 66 9.12 -12.83 4.70
N ALA A 67 9.94 -13.16 5.69
CA ALA A 67 9.51 -13.18 7.09
C ALA A 67 9.01 -11.80 7.53
N GLY A 68 9.79 -10.74 7.28
CA GLY A 68 9.40 -9.36 7.55
C GLY A 68 8.11 -8.96 6.82
N PHE A 69 7.97 -9.34 5.55
CA PHE A 69 6.78 -9.09 4.76
C PHE A 69 5.54 -9.77 5.33
N LEU A 70 5.62 -11.06 5.66
CA LEU A 70 4.47 -11.82 6.16
C LEU A 70 4.04 -11.34 7.56
N LEU A 71 4.98 -11.09 8.47
CA LEU A 71 4.67 -10.54 9.79
C LEU A 71 4.00 -9.17 9.67
N ALA A 72 4.56 -8.30 8.87
CA ALA A 72 4.01 -6.97 8.64
C ALA A 72 2.68 -6.99 7.88
N LEU A 73 2.47 -7.96 6.99
CA LEU A 73 1.21 -8.18 6.30
C LEU A 73 0.08 -8.49 7.30
N VAL A 74 0.32 -9.40 8.25
CA VAL A 74 -0.66 -9.74 9.28
C VAL A 74 -1.00 -8.52 10.13
N VAL A 75 0.01 -7.81 10.63
CA VAL A 75 -0.19 -6.57 11.40
C VAL A 75 -0.95 -5.54 10.57
N GLY A 76 -0.57 -5.36 9.30
CA GLY A 76 -1.22 -4.46 8.37
C GLY A 76 -2.69 -4.80 8.14
N VAL A 77 -3.04 -6.08 7.99
CA VAL A 77 -4.45 -6.53 7.84
C VAL A 77 -5.26 -6.16 9.08
N ILE A 78 -4.72 -6.39 10.27
CA ILE A 78 -5.40 -6.03 11.53
C ILE A 78 -5.64 -4.52 11.60
N LEU A 79 -4.61 -3.72 11.36
CA LEU A 79 -4.71 -2.26 11.33
C LEU A 79 -5.69 -1.78 10.26
N GLY A 80 -5.62 -2.35 9.06
CA GLY A 80 -6.53 -2.04 7.95
C GLY A 80 -7.98 -2.38 8.27
N TRP A 81 -8.21 -3.51 8.95
CA TRP A 81 -9.54 -3.87 9.43
C TRP A 81 -10.09 -2.86 10.43
N MET A 82 -9.26 -2.36 11.35
CA MET A 82 -9.66 -1.32 12.30
C MET A 82 -9.96 0.02 11.59
N LEU A 83 -9.07 0.46 10.70
CA LEU A 83 -9.23 1.69 9.91
C LEU A 83 -10.44 1.62 8.96
N GLY A 84 -10.80 0.43 8.51
CA GLY A 84 -11.93 0.17 7.62
C GLY A 84 -13.30 0.47 8.25
N LYS A 85 -13.39 0.75 9.58
CA LYS A 85 -14.64 1.13 10.24
C LYS A 85 -15.34 2.31 9.57
N ASN A 86 -14.54 3.31 9.17
CA ASN A 86 -15.01 4.56 8.61
C ASN A 86 -14.72 4.68 7.09
N ALA A 87 -14.33 3.58 6.45
CA ALA A 87 -13.91 3.62 5.05
C ALA A 87 -15.07 3.67 4.05
N GLY A 88 -16.28 3.31 4.45
CA GLY A 88 -17.46 3.31 3.61
C GLY A 88 -18.48 2.24 4.00
N VAL A 89 -19.60 2.24 3.29
CA VAL A 89 -20.72 1.32 3.50
C VAL A 89 -21.08 0.67 2.17
N TYR A 90 -21.43 -0.61 2.21
CA TYR A 90 -21.98 -1.31 1.06
C TYR A 90 -23.45 -0.97 0.88
N ARG A 91 -23.83 -0.49 -0.30
CA ARG A 91 -25.23 -0.21 -0.69
C ARG A 91 -25.72 -1.34 -1.60
N ALA A 92 -26.58 -2.17 -1.06
CA ALA A 92 -27.13 -3.32 -1.79
C ALA A 92 -28.10 -2.92 -2.92
N ASP A 93 -28.79 -1.79 -2.77
CA ASP A 93 -29.71 -1.20 -3.75
C ASP A 93 -29.03 -0.89 -5.09
N ILE A 94 -27.79 -0.44 -5.05
CA ILE A 94 -27.00 -0.07 -6.25
C ILE A 94 -25.81 -1.01 -6.49
N GLN A 95 -25.61 -2.03 -5.65
CA GLN A 95 -24.49 -2.97 -5.69
C GLN A 95 -23.11 -2.27 -5.75
N ARG A 96 -22.95 -1.17 -5.01
CA ARG A 96 -21.73 -0.36 -4.95
C ARG A 96 -21.32 -0.06 -3.52
N PHE A 97 -20.03 0.18 -3.36
CA PHE A 97 -19.48 0.68 -2.12
C PHE A 97 -19.50 2.21 -2.13
N GLU A 98 -20.24 2.82 -1.22
CA GLU A 98 -20.13 4.25 -0.93
C GLU A 98 -18.95 4.43 0.02
N ARG A 99 -17.86 4.97 -0.49
CA ARG A 99 -16.70 5.33 0.34
C ARG A 99 -16.85 6.75 0.86
N SER A 100 -16.76 6.88 2.17
CA SER A 100 -16.53 8.19 2.80
C SER A 100 -15.17 8.68 2.33
N GLY A 101 -15.08 9.90 1.82
CA GLY A 101 -13.81 10.49 1.44
C GLY A 101 -12.82 10.41 2.61
N SER A 102 -11.63 9.88 2.38
CA SER A 102 -10.62 9.67 3.42
C SER A 102 -9.23 10.08 2.92
N SER A 103 -8.44 10.69 3.80
CA SER A 103 -7.04 10.99 3.52
C SER A 103 -6.11 9.78 3.77
N VAL A 104 -6.61 8.71 4.39
CA VAL A 104 -5.81 7.52 4.71
C VAL A 104 -5.14 6.92 3.48
N PRO A 105 -5.82 6.70 2.34
CA PRO A 105 -5.18 6.18 1.14
C PRO A 105 -4.07 7.09 0.62
N LEU A 106 -4.25 8.42 0.66
CA LEU A 106 -3.25 9.39 0.23
C LEU A 106 -1.98 9.27 1.08
N VAL A 107 -2.14 9.33 2.41
CA VAL A 107 -1.01 9.27 3.34
C VAL A 107 -0.27 7.94 3.20
N LEU A 108 -0.99 6.82 3.13
CA LEU A 108 -0.39 5.50 2.97
C LEU A 108 0.38 5.37 1.65
N MET A 109 -0.19 5.84 0.53
CA MET A 109 0.47 5.79 -0.77
C MET A 109 1.76 6.62 -0.78
N LEU A 110 1.71 7.85 -0.26
CA LEU A 110 2.89 8.72 -0.21
C LEU A 110 3.95 8.18 0.75
N LEU A 111 3.55 7.74 1.94
CA LEU A 111 4.48 7.17 2.91
C LEU A 111 5.18 5.94 2.34
N THR A 112 4.42 5.02 1.74
CA THR A 112 5.00 3.83 1.10
C THR A 112 5.93 4.18 -0.03
N PHE A 113 5.54 5.14 -0.87
CA PHE A 113 6.37 5.60 -1.97
C PHE A 113 7.70 6.18 -1.44
N CYS A 114 7.64 7.08 -0.44
CA CYS A 114 8.85 7.68 0.15
C CYS A 114 9.76 6.63 0.79
N LEU A 115 9.20 5.68 1.55
CA LEU A 115 9.98 4.61 2.15
C LEU A 115 10.61 3.71 1.09
N ARG A 116 9.85 3.29 0.09
CA ARG A 116 10.36 2.48 -1.02
C ARG A 116 11.45 3.20 -1.81
N PHE A 117 11.25 4.48 -2.09
CA PHE A 117 12.24 5.30 -2.76
C PHE A 117 13.52 5.40 -1.93
N TYR A 118 13.40 5.64 -0.62
CA TYR A 118 14.53 5.66 0.30
C TYR A 118 15.33 4.34 0.26
N PHE A 119 14.66 3.19 0.40
CA PHE A 119 15.33 1.88 0.31
C PHE A 119 16.00 1.66 -1.05
N SER A 120 15.39 2.10 -2.14
CA SER A 120 15.97 1.99 -3.49
C SER A 120 17.22 2.85 -3.65
N VAL A 121 17.22 4.08 -3.13
CA VAL A 121 18.39 4.98 -3.15
C VAL A 121 19.52 4.41 -2.30
N GLN A 122 19.22 3.93 -1.10
CA GLN A 122 20.22 3.31 -0.22
C GLN A 122 20.89 2.11 -0.87
N LEU A 123 20.12 1.26 -1.53
CA LEU A 123 20.65 0.09 -2.23
C LEU A 123 21.49 0.47 -3.45
N ALA A 124 21.13 1.55 -4.15
CA ALA A 124 21.89 2.05 -5.29
C ALA A 124 23.27 2.62 -4.86
N TRP A 125 23.35 3.27 -3.69
CA TRP A 125 24.58 3.83 -3.17
C TRP A 125 25.44 2.81 -2.42
N PHE A 126 24.82 1.87 -1.74
CA PHE A 126 25.44 0.85 -0.93
C PHE A 126 24.95 -0.55 -1.32
N PRO A 127 25.45 -1.13 -2.44
CA PRO A 127 24.95 -2.43 -2.92
C PRO A 127 25.10 -3.57 -1.89
N GLY A 128 26.10 -3.49 -0.99
CA GLY A 128 26.28 -4.45 0.10
C GLY A 128 25.12 -4.51 1.11
N LEU A 129 24.21 -3.55 1.09
CA LEU A 129 22.98 -3.62 1.90
C LEU A 129 22.03 -4.74 1.44
N ALA A 130 22.17 -5.22 0.19
CA ALA A 130 21.41 -6.37 -0.28
C ALA A 130 21.69 -7.65 0.53
N ASP A 131 22.88 -7.74 1.12
CA ASP A 131 23.32 -8.86 1.97
C ASP A 131 23.11 -8.59 3.46
N ASN A 132 22.51 -7.46 3.82
CA ASN A 132 22.24 -7.13 5.22
C ASN A 132 20.85 -7.64 5.63
N LEU A 133 20.81 -8.55 6.60
CA LEU A 133 19.60 -9.20 7.09
C LEU A 133 18.54 -8.19 7.57
N VAL A 134 18.95 -7.18 8.32
CA VAL A 134 18.05 -6.16 8.87
C VAL A 134 17.47 -5.30 7.75
N PHE A 135 18.30 -4.90 6.79
CA PHE A 135 17.85 -4.11 5.64
C PHE A 135 16.83 -4.89 4.79
N CYS A 136 17.11 -6.18 4.53
CA CYS A 136 16.20 -7.06 3.80
C CYS A 136 14.86 -7.23 4.53
N ALA A 137 14.90 -7.50 5.85
CA ALA A 137 13.69 -7.63 6.65
C ALA A 137 12.86 -6.35 6.66
N LEU A 138 13.48 -5.18 6.89
CA LEU A 138 12.79 -3.88 6.89
C LEU A 138 12.18 -3.54 5.52
N SER A 139 12.89 -3.84 4.43
CA SER A 139 12.35 -3.67 3.07
C SER A 139 11.08 -4.52 2.86
N GLY A 140 11.08 -5.75 3.37
CA GLY A 140 9.91 -6.62 3.40
C GLY A 140 8.76 -6.04 4.22
N VAL A 141 9.05 -5.53 5.42
CA VAL A 141 8.07 -4.90 6.32
C VAL A 141 7.33 -3.76 5.63
N VAL A 142 8.03 -2.87 4.93
CA VAL A 142 7.39 -1.74 4.22
C VAL A 142 6.35 -2.23 3.20
N GLY A 143 6.68 -3.27 2.44
CA GLY A 143 5.74 -3.86 1.47
C GLY A 143 4.57 -4.58 2.14
N GLY A 144 4.86 -5.36 3.19
CA GLY A 144 3.87 -6.14 3.93
C GLY A 144 2.84 -5.28 4.64
N ILE A 145 3.28 -4.26 5.39
CA ILE A 145 2.37 -3.41 6.15
C ILE A 145 1.41 -2.64 5.25
N THR A 146 1.91 -2.10 4.14
CA THR A 146 1.06 -1.34 3.20
C THR A 146 0.06 -2.24 2.48
N GLY A 147 0.53 -3.34 1.90
CA GLY A 147 -0.35 -4.34 1.27
C GLY A 147 -1.37 -4.90 2.26
N GLY A 148 -0.96 -5.13 3.52
CA GLY A 148 -1.82 -5.56 4.61
C GLY A 148 -2.92 -4.56 4.95
N ILE A 149 -2.58 -3.28 5.13
CA ILE A 149 -3.58 -2.25 5.46
C ILE A 149 -4.64 -2.13 4.37
N PHE A 150 -4.23 -2.07 3.09
CA PHE A 150 -5.21 -2.03 1.99
C PHE A 150 -6.05 -3.29 1.90
N SER A 151 -5.45 -4.47 2.15
CA SER A 151 -6.16 -5.75 2.20
C SER A 151 -7.16 -5.78 3.35
N GLY A 152 -6.78 -5.34 4.54
CA GLY A 152 -7.64 -5.30 5.72
C GLY A 152 -8.85 -4.39 5.55
N ILE A 153 -8.67 -3.18 5.00
CA ILE A 153 -9.77 -2.27 4.65
C ILE A 153 -10.72 -2.94 3.66
N THR A 154 -10.15 -3.57 2.63
CA THR A 154 -10.94 -4.25 1.59
C THR A 154 -11.71 -5.43 2.15
N LEU A 155 -11.07 -6.30 2.93
CA LEU A 155 -11.71 -7.45 3.58
C LEU A 155 -12.88 -7.03 4.46
N ARG A 156 -12.74 -5.93 5.21
CA ARG A 156 -13.81 -5.40 6.03
C ARG A 156 -15.02 -4.96 5.20
N LEU A 157 -14.78 -4.24 4.10
CA LEU A 157 -15.84 -3.82 3.19
C LEU A 157 -16.53 -5.02 2.53
N LEU A 158 -15.75 -6.04 2.14
CA LEU A 158 -16.30 -7.28 1.59
C LEU A 158 -17.14 -8.06 2.62
N ASN A 159 -16.74 -8.03 3.90
CA ASN A 159 -17.52 -8.67 4.94
C ASN A 159 -18.90 -8.03 5.12
N GLN A 160 -19.05 -6.73 4.86
CA GLN A 160 -20.36 -6.07 4.87
C GLN A 160 -21.32 -6.60 3.79
N MET A 161 -20.79 -7.07 2.65
CA MET A 161 -21.62 -7.68 1.61
C MET A 161 -22.20 -9.04 2.04
N ARG A 162 -21.48 -9.78 2.91
CA ARG A 162 -21.86 -11.11 3.38
C ARG A 162 -22.73 -11.08 4.62
N ALA A 163 -22.72 -9.98 5.36
CA ALA A 163 -23.59 -9.83 6.52
C ALA A 163 -25.05 -9.73 6.02
N PRO A 164 -25.97 -10.61 6.53
CA PRO A 164 -27.37 -10.50 6.18
C PRO A 164 -27.85 -9.11 6.60
N HIS A 165 -28.54 -8.42 5.68
CA HIS A 165 -29.21 -7.17 5.96
C HIS A 165 -30.27 -7.42 7.04
N THR A 166 -29.89 -7.31 8.32
CA THR A 166 -30.87 -7.02 9.33
C THR A 166 -31.35 -5.60 9.06
N ALA A 167 -32.41 -5.53 8.27
CA ALA A 167 -33.13 -4.28 8.03
C ALA A 167 -33.45 -3.68 9.39
N SER A 168 -32.74 -2.58 9.74
CA SER A 168 -33.21 -1.70 10.77
C SER A 168 -34.48 -1.04 10.26
N ARG A 169 -35.59 -1.49 10.79
CA ARG A 169 -36.84 -0.74 10.76
C ARG A 169 -36.65 0.61 11.41
#